data_f6e7fc94894fac6d12fa0cf192e8b267
#
_entry.id   f6e7fc94894fac6d12fa0cf192e8b267
#
_cell.length_a   1.000
_cell.length_b   1.000
_cell.length_c   1.000
_cell.angle_alpha   90.00
_cell.angle_beta   90.00
_cell.angle_gamma   90.00
#
_symmetry.space_group_name_H-M   'P 1'
#
loop_
_entity.id
_entity.type
_entity.pdbx_description
1 polymer ?
#
loop_
_entity_poly.entity_id
_entity_poly.type
_entity_poly.pdbx_seq_one_letter_code
_entity_poly.pdbx_strand_id
1 'polypeptide(L)'
;MSKIKYRLIFFFSVLFILFISANCVKVYAAVKTAHKIALKKFDSNTVKNLRLFSKVYALIKNDYIKKEPSKKLIFGAVEGMISTLDPHTYFLTPSEFRQMKSETSGEFTGIGVKISTRKGYVVIISPIDGSPAANAGIKAGDIVEKINGISTYRMNIMKAVKLLHGKAGTSVTLLINRKGFKKPKTFVLTREKIMLKSVKYMILPHHIGYVRISSFQEHTNSQLLKALKIINLKEHGIKGLILDLRNNPGGLLNQAVKVCSDFIKSGVVVYTKGRIKSQDVKYYALGKHLQPDYPIAVLVNAGTASAAEITSGSLQAHKRAIVVGTKTFGKGSVQTIFTLPDDTGMGLTTAFYFLPNGVSVQDTGVIPNFYVHSSKDFIFVKPLRKLREVDLMHHFKNPENKNIANREKDKYKTFKVYFKKDNQFRFAYELLKSWNVIKNSGAKLNGIK
;
A
#
# COMPACT_ATOMS: atom_id res chain seq x y z
N MET A 1 -4.89 6.90 67.67
CA MET A 1 -4.52 7.05 66.23
C MET A 1 -4.81 5.82 65.34
N SER A 2 -5.19 4.66 65.88
CA SER A 2 -5.40 3.42 65.04
C SER A 2 -6.77 3.31 64.37
N LYS A 3 -7.85 3.72 65.04
CA LYS A 3 -9.23 3.56 64.51
C LYS A 3 -9.56 4.43 63.29
N ILE A 4 -8.85 5.56 63.06
CA ILE A 4 -9.05 6.43 61.91
C ILE A 4 -8.38 5.84 60.64
N LYS A 5 -7.21 5.21 60.76
CA LYS A 5 -6.54 4.51 59.63
C LYS A 5 -7.35 3.38 59.05
N TYR A 6 -8.00 2.54 59.89
CA TYR A 6 -8.83 1.43 59.42
C TYR A 6 -10.11 1.91 58.74
N ARG A 7 -10.71 3.01 59.18
CA ARG A 7 -11.87 3.62 58.51
C ARG A 7 -11.53 4.23 57.15
N LEU A 8 -10.34 4.82 57.01
CA LEU A 8 -9.89 5.36 55.72
C LEU A 8 -9.60 4.23 54.72
N ILE A 9 -8.93 3.14 55.15
CA ILE A 9 -8.62 2.00 54.27
C ILE A 9 -9.91 1.30 53.82
N PHE A 10 -10.88 1.13 54.73
CA PHE A 10 -12.18 0.55 54.40
C PHE A 10 -12.96 1.43 53.42
N PHE A 11 -12.93 2.75 53.57
CA PHE A 11 -13.60 3.68 52.68
C PHE A 11 -12.96 3.67 51.26
N PHE A 12 -11.64 3.62 51.19
CA PHE A 12 -10.92 3.49 49.91
C PHE A 12 -11.12 2.15 49.21
N SER A 13 -11.20 1.07 49.97
CA SER A 13 -11.50 -0.26 49.39
C SER A 13 -12.93 -0.38 48.88
N VAL A 14 -13.92 0.20 49.56
CA VAL A 14 -15.31 0.25 49.09
C VAL A 14 -15.43 1.15 47.85
N LEU A 15 -14.73 2.30 47.82
CA LEU A 15 -14.70 3.19 46.64
C LEU A 15 -14.04 2.50 45.43
N PHE A 16 -12.97 1.74 45.65
CA PHE A 16 -12.27 0.96 44.60
C PHE A 16 -13.13 -0.17 44.06
N ILE A 17 -13.87 -0.88 44.89
CA ILE A 17 -14.82 -1.91 44.47
C ILE A 17 -15.99 -1.33 43.70
N LEU A 18 -16.50 -0.15 44.08
CA LEU A 18 -17.54 0.57 43.33
C LEU A 18 -17.03 1.07 41.98
N PHE A 19 -15.78 1.50 41.89
CA PHE A 19 -15.15 1.93 40.63
C PHE A 19 -14.94 0.74 39.68
N ILE A 20 -14.53 -0.42 40.18
CA ILE A 20 -14.39 -1.64 39.36
C ILE A 20 -15.77 -2.11 38.89
N SER A 21 -16.80 -2.11 39.75
CA SER A 21 -18.15 -2.54 39.36
C SER A 21 -18.78 -1.61 38.32
N ALA A 22 -18.58 -0.29 38.42
CA ALA A 22 -19.08 0.68 37.46
C ALA A 22 -18.40 0.52 36.06
N ASN A 23 -17.11 0.18 36.04
CA ASN A 23 -16.39 -0.09 34.78
C ASN A 23 -16.79 -1.45 34.19
N CYS A 24 -16.98 -2.48 34.98
CA CYS A 24 -17.52 -3.77 34.54
C CYS A 24 -18.93 -3.63 33.93
N VAL A 25 -19.80 -2.82 34.52
CA VAL A 25 -21.15 -2.57 33.99
C VAL A 25 -21.08 -1.83 32.65
N LYS A 26 -20.16 -0.85 32.47
CA LYS A 26 -19.96 -0.15 31.19
C LYS A 26 -19.41 -1.08 30.11
N VAL A 27 -18.45 -1.94 30.43
CA VAL A 27 -17.91 -2.95 29.52
C VAL A 27 -19.00 -3.99 29.17
N TYR A 28 -19.77 -4.46 30.13
CA TYR A 28 -20.88 -5.39 29.89
C TYR A 28 -21.98 -4.75 29.03
N ALA A 29 -22.31 -3.49 29.25
CA ALA A 29 -23.26 -2.73 28.42
C ALA A 29 -22.74 -2.51 26.99
N ALA A 30 -21.45 -2.20 26.84
CA ALA A 30 -20.81 -2.06 25.53
C ALA A 30 -20.78 -3.40 24.77
N VAL A 31 -20.45 -4.50 25.43
CA VAL A 31 -20.48 -5.86 24.85
C VAL A 31 -21.91 -6.26 24.50
N LYS A 32 -22.91 -5.97 25.35
CA LYS A 32 -24.32 -6.24 25.08
C LYS A 32 -24.88 -5.40 23.93
N THR A 33 -24.41 -4.15 23.80
CA THR A 33 -24.76 -3.25 22.68
C THR A 33 -24.11 -3.71 21.37
N ALA A 34 -22.84 -4.11 21.40
CA ALA A 34 -22.15 -4.71 20.27
C ALA A 34 -22.80 -6.04 19.85
N HIS A 35 -23.23 -6.87 20.79
CA HIS A 35 -23.97 -8.11 20.53
C HIS A 35 -25.38 -7.85 19.96
N LYS A 36 -26.05 -6.78 20.40
CA LYS A 36 -27.37 -6.37 19.90
C LYS A 36 -27.30 -5.78 18.47
N ILE A 37 -26.17 -5.16 18.09
CA ILE A 37 -25.90 -4.69 16.72
C ILE A 37 -25.66 -5.88 15.79
N ALA A 38 -25.06 -6.97 16.26
CA ALA A 38 -24.81 -8.20 15.50
C ALA A 38 -26.08 -9.04 15.26
N LEU A 39 -27.13 -8.86 16.06
CA LEU A 39 -28.42 -9.54 15.93
C LEU A 39 -29.50 -8.61 15.33
N LYS A 40 -29.18 -7.88 14.26
CA LYS A 40 -30.23 -7.42 13.36
C LYS A 40 -31.01 -8.66 12.92
N LYS A 41 -32.30 -8.75 13.27
CA LYS A 41 -33.16 -9.88 12.94
C LYS A 41 -33.01 -10.20 11.45
N PHE A 42 -32.38 -11.33 11.11
CA PHE A 42 -32.34 -11.80 9.74
C PHE A 42 -33.77 -11.99 9.24
N ASP A 43 -34.06 -11.57 8.04
CA ASP A 43 -35.33 -11.84 7.40
C ASP A 43 -35.53 -13.37 7.18
N SER A 44 -36.76 -13.79 6.94
CA SER A 44 -37.09 -15.21 6.76
C SER A 44 -36.34 -15.88 5.60
N ASN A 45 -36.04 -15.12 4.53
CA ASN A 45 -35.29 -15.60 3.39
C ASN A 45 -33.84 -15.85 3.75
N THR A 46 -33.20 -14.95 4.49
CA THR A 46 -31.82 -15.13 4.98
C THR A 46 -31.72 -16.37 5.86
N VAL A 47 -32.68 -16.58 6.76
CA VAL A 47 -32.71 -17.80 7.61
C VAL A 47 -32.87 -19.05 6.78
N LYS A 48 -33.74 -19.04 5.76
CA LYS A 48 -33.92 -20.19 4.84
C LYS A 48 -32.62 -20.52 4.09
N ASN A 49 -31.91 -19.50 3.59
CA ASN A 49 -30.66 -19.65 2.87
C ASN A 49 -29.52 -20.16 3.79
N LEU A 50 -29.45 -19.70 5.03
CA LEU A 50 -28.49 -20.22 6.01
C LEU A 50 -28.79 -21.71 6.37
N ARG A 51 -30.06 -22.12 6.42
CA ARG A 51 -30.42 -23.55 6.58
C ARG A 51 -29.97 -24.39 5.39
N LEU A 52 -30.14 -23.88 4.16
CA LEU A 52 -29.63 -24.54 2.95
C LEU A 52 -28.11 -24.70 3.01
N PHE A 53 -27.39 -23.63 3.33
CA PHE A 53 -25.94 -23.67 3.52
C PHE A 53 -25.51 -24.73 4.53
N SER A 54 -26.15 -24.74 5.70
CA SER A 54 -25.86 -25.71 6.77
C SER A 54 -26.12 -27.15 6.33
N LYS A 55 -27.20 -27.38 5.56
CA LYS A 55 -27.52 -28.72 5.00
C LYS A 55 -26.45 -29.19 4.01
N VAL A 56 -26.01 -28.31 3.08
CA VAL A 56 -24.96 -28.64 2.13
C VAL A 56 -23.63 -28.92 2.85
N TYR A 57 -23.29 -28.11 3.86
CA TYR A 57 -22.11 -28.34 4.69
C TYR A 57 -22.15 -29.71 5.37
N ALA A 58 -23.29 -30.08 5.97
CA ALA A 58 -23.46 -31.37 6.64
C ALA A 58 -23.33 -32.57 5.65
N LEU A 59 -23.94 -32.48 4.47
CA LEU A 59 -23.79 -33.49 3.44
C LEU A 59 -22.32 -33.68 3.01
N ILE A 60 -21.59 -32.58 2.78
CA ILE A 60 -20.18 -32.66 2.44
C ILE A 60 -19.37 -33.31 3.58
N LYS A 61 -19.66 -32.96 4.82
CA LYS A 61 -18.93 -33.49 5.98
C LYS A 61 -19.17 -34.98 6.18
N ASN A 62 -20.39 -35.46 5.92
CA ASN A 62 -20.78 -36.83 6.20
C ASN A 62 -20.58 -37.77 5.01
N ASP A 63 -20.90 -37.29 3.80
CA ASP A 63 -21.08 -38.18 2.63
C ASP A 63 -19.99 -38.02 1.56
N TYR A 64 -19.16 -36.95 1.64
CA TYR A 64 -18.08 -36.79 0.66
C TYR A 64 -17.02 -37.87 0.82
N ILE A 65 -16.57 -38.43 -0.31
CA ILE A 65 -15.64 -39.57 -0.40
C ILE A 65 -14.34 -39.38 0.41
N LYS A 66 -13.92 -38.14 0.65
CA LYS A 66 -12.73 -37.81 1.46
C LYS A 66 -13.10 -36.93 2.64
N LYS A 67 -12.54 -37.23 3.80
CA LYS A 67 -12.73 -36.41 4.99
C LYS A 67 -12.00 -35.08 4.82
N GLU A 68 -12.75 -33.98 4.69
CA GLU A 68 -12.19 -32.61 4.54
C GLU A 68 -12.26 -31.84 5.86
N PRO A 69 -11.21 -31.03 6.18
CA PRO A 69 -11.22 -30.18 7.37
C PRO A 69 -12.32 -29.13 7.30
N SER A 70 -13.06 -28.92 8.38
CA SER A 70 -14.13 -27.91 8.49
C SER A 70 -13.64 -26.51 8.13
N LYS A 71 -12.44 -26.15 8.57
CA LYS A 71 -11.81 -24.85 8.29
C LYS A 71 -11.63 -24.60 6.78
N LYS A 72 -11.23 -25.61 6.01
CA LYS A 72 -11.09 -25.53 4.55
C LYS A 72 -12.43 -25.25 3.87
N LEU A 73 -13.48 -25.96 4.29
CA LEU A 73 -14.84 -25.80 3.74
C LEU A 73 -15.41 -24.42 4.05
N ILE A 74 -15.30 -23.97 5.30
CA ILE A 74 -15.79 -22.65 5.72
C ILE A 74 -15.03 -21.53 5.03
N PHE A 75 -13.70 -21.60 4.95
CA PHE A 75 -12.91 -20.57 4.25
C PHE A 75 -13.28 -20.49 2.76
N GLY A 76 -13.41 -21.64 2.08
CA GLY A 76 -13.86 -21.67 0.69
C GLY A 76 -15.26 -21.09 0.49
N ALA A 77 -16.17 -21.32 1.45
CA ALA A 77 -17.51 -20.72 1.41
C ALA A 77 -17.46 -19.19 1.59
N VAL A 78 -16.64 -18.68 2.52
CA VAL A 78 -16.42 -17.23 2.72
C VAL A 78 -15.81 -16.61 1.48
N GLU A 79 -14.78 -17.21 0.89
CA GLU A 79 -14.17 -16.77 -0.37
C GLU A 79 -15.19 -16.75 -1.51
N GLY A 80 -16.01 -17.80 -1.64
CA GLY A 80 -17.09 -17.86 -2.63
C GLY A 80 -18.11 -16.73 -2.47
N MET A 81 -18.53 -16.43 -1.24
CA MET A 81 -19.44 -15.31 -0.95
C MET A 81 -18.80 -13.97 -1.31
N ILE A 82 -17.55 -13.74 -0.96
CA ILE A 82 -16.83 -12.50 -1.22
C ILE A 82 -16.60 -12.29 -2.72
N SER A 83 -16.30 -13.35 -3.47
CA SER A 83 -16.05 -13.27 -4.92
C SER A 83 -17.27 -12.79 -5.74
N THR A 84 -18.46 -12.78 -5.15
CA THR A 84 -19.67 -12.25 -5.81
C THR A 84 -19.80 -10.73 -5.70
N LEU A 85 -18.92 -10.05 -4.92
CA LEU A 85 -19.05 -8.62 -4.64
C LEU A 85 -18.31 -7.77 -5.68
N ASP A 86 -16.99 -7.71 -5.59
CA ASP A 86 -16.13 -6.87 -6.42
C ASP A 86 -14.69 -7.43 -6.42
N PRO A 87 -13.80 -7.02 -7.37
CA PRO A 87 -12.44 -7.58 -7.48
C PRO A 87 -11.49 -7.12 -6.36
N HIS A 88 -11.90 -6.21 -5.47
CA HIS A 88 -11.06 -5.63 -4.42
C HIS A 88 -11.47 -6.05 -3.02
N THR A 89 -12.63 -6.66 -2.86
CA THR A 89 -13.06 -7.28 -1.61
C THR A 89 -12.43 -8.65 -1.49
N TYR A 90 -11.79 -8.94 -0.36
CA TYR A 90 -11.04 -10.18 -0.16
C TYR A 90 -11.08 -10.67 1.29
N PHE A 91 -10.95 -11.98 1.46
CA PHE A 91 -10.72 -12.64 2.74
C PHE A 91 -9.23 -12.96 2.89
N LEU A 92 -8.73 -12.88 4.11
CA LEU A 92 -7.34 -13.16 4.44
C LEU A 92 -7.28 -14.25 5.51
N THR A 93 -6.61 -15.33 5.19
CA THR A 93 -6.19 -16.34 6.17
C THR A 93 -5.26 -15.70 7.21
N PRO A 94 -5.01 -16.35 8.36
CA PRO A 94 -4.09 -15.81 9.37
C PRO A 94 -2.69 -15.47 8.85
N SER A 95 -2.19 -16.26 7.90
CA SER A 95 -0.88 -15.99 7.27
C SER A 95 -0.90 -14.78 6.37
N GLU A 96 -1.90 -14.65 5.53
CA GLU A 96 -2.07 -13.51 4.61
C GLU A 96 -2.37 -12.21 5.36
N PHE A 97 -3.16 -12.29 6.44
CA PHE A 97 -3.43 -11.12 7.27
C PHE A 97 -2.17 -10.59 7.98
N ARG A 98 -1.32 -11.50 8.50
CA ARG A 98 0.00 -11.11 9.03
C ARG A 98 0.91 -10.53 7.96
N GLN A 99 0.92 -11.11 6.76
CA GLN A 99 1.69 -10.59 5.63
C GLN A 99 1.21 -9.18 5.25
N MET A 100 -0.10 -8.97 5.08
CA MET A 100 -0.69 -7.66 4.78
C MET A 100 -0.32 -6.61 5.84
N LYS A 101 -0.39 -6.96 7.14
CA LYS A 101 0.05 -6.08 8.23
C LYS A 101 1.53 -5.71 8.09
N SER A 102 2.39 -6.67 7.77
CA SER A 102 3.82 -6.45 7.55
C SER A 102 4.09 -5.55 6.33
N GLU A 103 3.38 -5.76 5.22
CA GLU A 103 3.49 -4.92 4.03
C GLU A 103 3.01 -3.50 4.28
N THR A 104 1.94 -3.34 5.05
CA THR A 104 1.34 -2.05 5.41
C THR A 104 2.21 -1.27 6.39
N SER A 105 2.77 -1.92 7.40
CA SER A 105 3.73 -1.29 8.32
C SER A 105 5.06 -0.97 7.62
N GLY A 106 5.39 -1.70 6.55
CA GLY A 106 6.70 -1.63 5.91
C GLY A 106 7.78 -2.28 6.75
N GLU A 107 7.41 -3.17 7.66
CA GLU A 107 8.31 -3.86 8.57
C GLU A 107 8.08 -5.36 8.50
N PHE A 108 9.14 -6.11 8.55
CA PHE A 108 9.06 -7.56 8.69
C PHE A 108 10.16 -8.06 9.63
N THR A 109 9.92 -9.21 10.24
CA THR A 109 10.92 -9.82 11.10
C THR A 109 11.60 -10.97 10.37
N GLY A 110 12.93 -10.88 10.24
CA GLY A 110 13.74 -11.84 9.51
C GLY A 110 15.21 -11.43 9.45
N ILE A 111 15.94 -11.95 8.48
CA ILE A 111 17.36 -11.66 8.29
C ILE A 111 17.66 -10.57 7.26
N GLY A 112 16.68 -10.11 6.50
CA GLY A 112 16.83 -9.00 5.56
C GLY A 112 17.51 -9.34 4.25
N VAL A 113 16.98 -10.31 3.52
CA VAL A 113 17.45 -10.67 2.20
C VAL A 113 16.31 -10.69 1.17
N LYS A 114 16.63 -10.29 -0.06
CA LYS A 114 15.82 -10.60 -1.24
C LYS A 114 16.30 -11.88 -1.85
N ILE A 115 15.42 -12.84 -2.08
CA ILE A 115 15.75 -14.15 -2.61
C ILE A 115 15.04 -14.46 -3.91
N SER A 116 15.61 -15.40 -4.67
CA SER A 116 15.00 -16.01 -5.86
C SER A 116 15.45 -17.47 -5.93
N THR A 117 15.06 -18.17 -6.98
CA THR A 117 15.53 -19.52 -7.27
C THR A 117 16.40 -19.52 -8.52
N ARG A 118 17.52 -20.26 -8.49
CA ARG A 118 18.40 -20.47 -9.64
C ARG A 118 18.98 -21.88 -9.59
N LYS A 119 18.88 -22.62 -10.69
CA LYS A 119 19.34 -24.03 -10.78
C LYS A 119 18.82 -24.90 -9.64
N GLY A 120 17.57 -24.68 -9.22
CA GLY A 120 16.91 -25.45 -8.16
C GLY A 120 17.25 -25.02 -6.73
N TYR A 121 18.20 -24.13 -6.50
CA TYR A 121 18.56 -23.62 -5.18
C TYR A 121 18.02 -22.21 -4.93
N VAL A 122 17.85 -21.87 -3.66
CA VAL A 122 17.59 -20.50 -3.21
C VAL A 122 18.86 -19.67 -3.37
N VAL A 123 18.76 -18.50 -3.98
CA VAL A 123 19.88 -17.57 -4.22
C VAL A 123 19.55 -16.21 -3.63
N ILE A 124 20.51 -15.57 -2.99
CA ILE A 124 20.42 -14.20 -2.52
C ILE A 124 20.54 -13.25 -3.71
N ILE A 125 19.46 -12.49 -3.97
CA ILE A 125 19.49 -11.41 -4.99
C ILE A 125 20.23 -10.20 -4.41
N SER A 126 19.91 -9.80 -3.18
CA SER A 126 20.62 -8.78 -2.42
C SER A 126 20.27 -8.85 -0.94
N PRO A 127 21.21 -8.63 -0.04
CA PRO A 127 20.89 -8.26 1.33
C PRO A 127 20.28 -6.86 1.36
N ILE A 128 19.53 -6.55 2.42
CA ILE A 128 18.98 -5.21 2.71
C ILE A 128 20.01 -4.48 3.58
N ASP A 129 20.37 -3.25 3.21
CA ASP A 129 21.36 -2.46 3.95
C ASP A 129 20.98 -2.33 5.43
N GLY A 130 21.96 -2.54 6.31
CA GLY A 130 21.79 -2.49 7.77
C GLY A 130 21.06 -3.68 8.37
N SER A 131 20.72 -4.71 7.59
CA SER A 131 20.09 -5.93 8.09
C SER A 131 21.11 -6.93 8.67
N PRO A 132 20.66 -7.91 9.49
CA PRO A 132 21.52 -8.98 9.97
C PRO A 132 22.30 -9.69 8.87
N ALA A 133 21.69 -9.94 7.72
CA ALA A 133 22.36 -10.57 6.59
C ALA A 133 23.47 -9.68 6.00
N ALA A 134 23.21 -8.38 5.84
CA ALA A 134 24.22 -7.44 5.34
C ALA A 134 25.41 -7.32 6.31
N ASN A 135 25.11 -7.19 7.62
CA ASN A 135 26.11 -7.06 8.67
C ASN A 135 26.98 -8.33 8.81
N ALA A 136 26.41 -9.51 8.57
CA ALA A 136 27.14 -10.78 8.55
C ALA A 136 27.91 -11.03 7.25
N GLY A 137 27.88 -10.10 6.28
CA GLY A 137 28.64 -10.23 5.03
C GLY A 137 28.03 -11.18 4.01
N ILE A 138 26.71 -11.44 4.06
CA ILE A 138 25.95 -12.09 2.98
C ILE A 138 26.00 -11.19 1.76
N LYS A 139 26.16 -11.75 0.56
CA LYS A 139 26.33 -11.01 -0.69
C LYS A 139 25.32 -11.44 -1.76
N ALA A 140 25.11 -10.56 -2.72
CA ALA A 140 24.37 -10.90 -3.94
C ALA A 140 25.04 -12.06 -4.69
N GLY A 141 24.26 -13.01 -5.17
CA GLY A 141 24.71 -14.21 -5.85
C GLY A 141 25.07 -15.39 -4.93
N ASP A 142 25.00 -15.24 -3.61
CA ASP A 142 25.18 -16.35 -2.67
C ASP A 142 24.12 -17.42 -2.89
N ILE A 143 24.54 -18.67 -2.98
CA ILE A 143 23.65 -19.82 -3.06
C ILE A 143 23.42 -20.34 -1.65
N VAL A 144 22.18 -20.37 -1.22
CA VAL A 144 21.78 -20.93 0.07
C VAL A 144 21.54 -22.42 -0.13
N GLU A 145 22.47 -23.28 0.31
CA GLU A 145 22.32 -24.73 0.19
C GLU A 145 21.36 -25.31 1.23
N LYS A 146 21.43 -24.77 2.48
CA LYS A 146 20.54 -25.20 3.57
C LYS A 146 20.08 -24.02 4.41
N ILE A 147 18.86 -24.13 4.95
CA ILE A 147 18.27 -23.24 5.97
C ILE A 147 17.88 -24.09 7.16
N ASN A 148 18.48 -23.85 8.34
CA ASN A 148 18.28 -24.68 9.55
C ASN A 148 18.46 -26.18 9.28
N GLY A 149 19.50 -26.56 8.53
CA GLY A 149 19.78 -27.93 8.14
C GLY A 149 18.93 -28.48 6.98
N ILE A 150 17.86 -27.82 6.61
CA ILE A 150 16.94 -28.26 5.52
C ILE A 150 17.52 -27.81 4.17
N SER A 151 17.70 -28.73 3.23
CA SER A 151 18.16 -28.42 1.87
C SER A 151 17.17 -27.50 1.13
N THR A 152 17.71 -26.50 0.42
CA THR A 152 16.91 -25.60 -0.40
C THR A 152 16.74 -26.09 -1.85
N TYR A 153 17.37 -27.23 -2.19
CA TYR A 153 17.23 -27.81 -3.54
C TYR A 153 15.78 -28.16 -3.85
N ARG A 154 15.25 -27.60 -4.91
CA ARG A 154 13.83 -27.70 -5.32
C ARG A 154 12.82 -27.24 -4.25
N MET A 155 13.29 -26.44 -3.27
CA MET A 155 12.40 -25.87 -2.26
C MET A 155 11.51 -24.79 -2.88
N ASN A 156 10.22 -24.82 -2.53
CA ASN A 156 9.31 -23.71 -2.86
C ASN A 156 9.80 -22.41 -2.21
N ILE A 157 9.83 -21.32 -2.97
CA ILE A 157 10.35 -20.03 -2.51
C ILE A 157 9.60 -19.51 -1.27
N MET A 158 8.28 -19.74 -1.18
CA MET A 158 7.47 -19.35 -0.01
C MET A 158 7.86 -20.15 1.25
N LYS A 159 8.25 -21.42 1.10
CA LYS A 159 8.80 -22.21 2.20
C LYS A 159 10.13 -21.63 2.69
N ALA A 160 11.00 -21.22 1.76
CA ALA A 160 12.26 -20.57 2.11
C ALA A 160 12.02 -19.25 2.86
N VAL A 161 11.10 -18.40 2.36
CA VAL A 161 10.67 -17.14 3.04
C VAL A 161 10.19 -17.44 4.45
N LYS A 162 9.33 -18.44 4.64
CA LYS A 162 8.82 -18.83 5.96
C LYS A 162 9.92 -19.26 6.92
N LEU A 163 10.96 -19.95 6.44
CA LEU A 163 12.11 -20.38 7.26
C LEU A 163 13.04 -19.21 7.63
N LEU A 164 13.17 -18.23 6.73
CA LEU A 164 14.00 -17.03 6.95
C LEU A 164 13.31 -16.01 7.87
N HIS A 165 11.99 -15.95 7.85
CA HIS A 165 11.17 -15.17 8.78
C HIS A 165 11.04 -15.92 10.11
N GLY A 166 10.64 -15.18 11.17
CA GLY A 166 10.38 -15.74 12.49
C GLY A 166 10.33 -14.64 13.55
N LYS A 167 10.24 -15.02 14.81
CA LYS A 167 10.19 -14.07 15.94
C LYS A 167 11.55 -13.35 16.07
N ALA A 168 11.53 -12.04 16.33
CA ALA A 168 12.75 -11.26 16.61
C ALA A 168 13.54 -11.87 17.76
N GLY A 169 14.86 -11.85 17.67
CA GLY A 169 15.78 -12.46 18.62
C GLY A 169 16.03 -13.96 18.42
N THR A 170 15.27 -14.63 17.54
CA THR A 170 15.54 -16.05 17.23
C THR A 170 16.58 -16.19 16.13
N SER A 171 17.36 -17.28 16.18
CA SER A 171 18.43 -17.53 15.21
C SER A 171 17.94 -18.33 14.01
N VAL A 172 18.60 -18.12 12.87
CA VAL A 172 18.50 -18.97 11.67
C VAL A 172 19.90 -19.26 11.15
N THR A 173 20.14 -20.51 10.78
CA THR A 173 21.41 -20.97 10.24
C THR A 173 21.32 -21.15 8.74
N LEU A 174 22.24 -20.53 7.99
CA LEU A 174 22.36 -20.67 6.55
C LEU A 174 23.66 -21.37 6.18
N LEU A 175 23.63 -22.38 5.35
CA LEU A 175 24.80 -22.93 4.67
C LEU A 175 24.90 -22.26 3.31
N ILE A 176 25.93 -21.44 3.13
CA ILE A 176 26.13 -20.60 1.93
C ILE A 176 27.29 -21.12 1.10
N ASN A 177 27.02 -21.33 -0.18
CA ASN A 177 28.03 -21.54 -1.20
C ASN A 177 28.22 -20.24 -2.02
N ARG A 178 29.48 -19.81 -2.16
CA ARG A 178 29.83 -18.57 -2.88
C ARG A 178 31.05 -18.84 -3.75
N LYS A 179 31.07 -18.26 -4.94
CA LYS A 179 32.27 -18.29 -5.80
C LYS A 179 33.49 -17.73 -5.02
N GLY A 180 34.55 -18.52 -4.90
CA GLY A 180 35.73 -18.18 -4.11
C GLY A 180 35.78 -18.83 -2.71
N PHE A 181 34.75 -19.52 -2.28
CA PHE A 181 34.83 -20.37 -1.08
C PHE A 181 35.36 -21.76 -1.45
N LYS A 182 36.35 -22.27 -0.69
CA LYS A 182 36.83 -23.64 -0.87
C LYS A 182 35.79 -24.69 -0.48
N LYS A 183 34.96 -24.40 0.52
CA LYS A 183 33.79 -25.21 0.98
C LYS A 183 32.66 -24.28 1.40
N PRO A 184 31.38 -24.73 1.34
CA PRO A 184 30.26 -23.95 1.87
C PRO A 184 30.50 -23.50 3.32
N LYS A 185 30.13 -22.27 3.67
CA LYS A 185 30.28 -21.69 5.00
C LYS A 185 28.94 -21.54 5.70
N THR A 186 28.93 -21.78 6.99
CA THR A 186 27.79 -21.62 7.86
C THR A 186 27.74 -20.20 8.40
N PHE A 187 26.56 -19.56 8.28
CA PHE A 187 26.23 -18.26 8.86
C PHE A 187 25.08 -18.45 9.84
N VAL A 188 25.27 -18.04 11.09
CA VAL A 188 24.23 -17.99 12.11
C VAL A 188 23.80 -16.55 12.23
N LEU A 189 22.50 -16.26 11.95
CA LEU A 189 21.95 -14.92 11.89
C LEU A 189 20.80 -14.80 12.87
N THR A 190 20.78 -13.73 13.64
CA THR A 190 19.64 -13.40 14.51
C THR A 190 18.59 -12.65 13.69
N ARG A 191 17.31 -13.05 13.80
CA ARG A 191 16.21 -12.34 13.15
C ARG A 191 15.94 -11.03 13.86
N GLU A 192 15.81 -9.98 13.10
CA GLU A 192 15.51 -8.64 13.60
C GLU A 192 14.32 -8.04 12.86
N LYS A 193 13.73 -7.00 13.45
CA LYS A 193 12.72 -6.16 12.80
C LYS A 193 13.40 -5.29 11.75
N ILE A 194 13.06 -5.47 10.49
CA ILE A 194 13.69 -4.81 9.35
C ILE A 194 12.68 -3.86 8.72
N MET A 195 13.08 -2.60 8.60
CA MET A 195 12.27 -1.57 7.98
C MET A 195 12.55 -1.49 6.48
N LEU A 196 11.51 -1.64 5.67
CA LEU A 196 11.58 -1.43 4.23
C LEU A 196 11.51 0.06 3.91
N LYS A 197 12.43 0.54 3.08
CA LYS A 197 12.39 1.93 2.62
C LYS A 197 11.43 2.05 1.44
N SER A 198 10.27 2.69 1.68
CA SER A 198 9.31 3.05 0.62
C SER A 198 9.74 4.28 -0.18
N VAL A 199 10.67 5.07 0.35
CA VAL A 199 11.16 6.30 -0.28
C VAL A 199 12.63 6.16 -0.66
N LYS A 200 12.94 6.49 -1.92
CA LYS A 200 14.31 6.63 -2.45
C LYS A 200 14.47 8.03 -3.01
N TYR A 201 15.67 8.59 -2.95
CA TYR A 201 15.93 9.91 -3.47
C TYR A 201 17.27 10.00 -4.21
N MET A 202 17.39 10.97 -5.07
CA MET A 202 18.63 11.38 -5.76
C MET A 202 18.68 12.91 -5.81
N ILE A 203 19.89 13.42 -5.88
CA ILE A 203 20.17 14.83 -6.12
C ILE A 203 20.55 14.94 -7.59
N LEU A 204 19.90 15.84 -8.31
CA LEU A 204 20.14 16.09 -9.72
C LEU A 204 20.79 17.46 -9.89
N PRO A 205 21.50 17.71 -11.04
CA PRO A 205 22.01 19.05 -11.38
C PRO A 205 20.92 20.12 -11.32
N HIS A 206 21.33 21.39 -11.23
CA HIS A 206 20.44 22.56 -11.17
C HIS A 206 19.53 22.63 -9.94
N HIS A 207 19.97 22.07 -8.81
CA HIS A 207 19.22 22.03 -7.52
C HIS A 207 17.86 21.34 -7.64
N ILE A 208 17.75 20.34 -8.51
CA ILE A 208 16.52 19.55 -8.66
C ILE A 208 16.63 18.31 -7.78
N GLY A 209 15.63 18.12 -6.91
CA GLY A 209 15.45 16.90 -6.14
C GLY A 209 14.68 15.85 -6.95
N TYR A 210 15.05 14.59 -6.81
CA TYR A 210 14.24 13.45 -7.24
C TYR A 210 13.90 12.59 -6.05
N VAL A 211 12.61 12.32 -5.88
CA VAL A 211 12.10 11.42 -4.83
C VAL A 211 11.15 10.42 -5.47
N ARG A 212 11.39 9.13 -5.23
CA ARG A 212 10.51 8.05 -5.62
C ARG A 212 9.82 7.46 -4.41
N ILE A 213 8.50 7.40 -4.43
CA ILE A 213 7.68 6.66 -3.47
C ILE A 213 7.17 5.39 -4.15
N SER A 214 7.60 4.22 -3.65
CA SER A 214 7.25 2.91 -4.23
C SER A 214 5.92 2.36 -3.71
N SER A 215 5.50 2.75 -2.51
CA SER A 215 4.23 2.39 -1.86
C SER A 215 3.97 3.31 -0.68
N PHE A 216 2.71 3.38 -0.21
CA PHE A 216 2.34 4.18 0.96
C PHE A 216 2.22 3.29 2.20
N GLN A 217 3.33 3.19 2.96
CA GLN A 217 3.47 2.44 4.22
C GLN A 217 3.47 3.39 5.42
N GLU A 218 3.36 2.89 6.64
CA GLU A 218 3.24 3.70 7.87
C GLU A 218 4.31 4.80 8.01
N HIS A 219 5.52 4.54 7.52
CA HIS A 219 6.64 5.47 7.63
C HIS A 219 6.95 6.26 6.34
N THR A 220 6.10 6.20 5.31
CA THR A 220 6.37 6.83 4.02
C THR A 220 6.55 8.35 4.14
N ASN A 221 5.66 9.04 4.85
CA ASN A 221 5.76 10.49 5.02
C ASN A 221 7.03 10.91 5.78
N SER A 222 7.37 10.24 6.87
CA SER A 222 8.60 10.54 7.63
C SER A 222 9.87 10.27 6.80
N GLN A 223 9.87 9.23 5.97
CA GLN A 223 10.96 8.96 5.04
C GLN A 223 11.07 10.03 3.94
N LEU A 224 9.92 10.53 3.43
CA LEU A 224 9.88 11.64 2.47
C LEU A 224 10.48 12.91 3.06
N LEU A 225 10.02 13.33 4.23
CA LEU A 225 10.54 14.53 4.91
C LEU A 225 12.04 14.44 5.19
N LYS A 226 12.52 13.27 5.62
CA LYS A 226 13.96 13.02 5.79
C LYS A 226 14.73 13.14 4.47
N ALA A 227 14.19 12.59 3.38
CA ALA A 227 14.80 12.69 2.06
C ALA A 227 14.87 14.14 1.57
N LEU A 228 13.77 14.90 1.67
CA LEU A 228 13.71 16.31 1.29
C LEU A 228 14.67 17.16 2.12
N LYS A 229 14.75 16.92 3.43
CA LYS A 229 15.72 17.61 4.30
C LYS A 229 17.17 17.37 3.85
N ILE A 230 17.54 16.12 3.52
CA ILE A 230 18.90 15.80 3.07
C ILE A 230 19.20 16.47 1.72
N ILE A 231 18.25 16.43 0.75
CA ILE A 231 18.44 17.07 -0.56
C ILE A 231 18.61 18.58 -0.36
N ASN A 232 17.73 19.21 0.44
CA ASN A 232 17.74 20.64 0.67
C ASN A 232 19.05 21.13 1.31
N LEU A 233 19.56 20.38 2.29
CA LEU A 233 20.84 20.71 2.96
C LEU A 233 22.05 20.59 2.00
N LYS A 234 22.07 19.55 1.14
CA LYS A 234 23.20 19.34 0.22
C LYS A 234 23.20 20.30 -0.96
N GLU A 235 22.03 20.78 -1.36
CA GLU A 235 21.87 21.69 -2.50
C GLU A 235 21.74 23.15 -2.10
N HIS A 236 21.84 23.52 -0.82
CA HIS A 236 21.59 24.88 -0.33
C HIS A 236 20.27 25.46 -0.84
N GLY A 237 19.25 24.62 -0.94
CA GLY A 237 17.90 24.96 -1.43
C GLY A 237 17.49 24.17 -2.66
N ILE A 238 16.29 23.59 -2.63
CA ILE A 238 15.69 22.89 -3.77
C ILE A 238 15.02 23.92 -4.69
N LYS A 239 15.31 23.88 -6.00
CA LYS A 239 14.67 24.74 -7.02
C LYS A 239 13.60 24.01 -7.86
N GLY A 240 13.46 22.70 -7.70
CA GLY A 240 12.45 21.88 -8.34
C GLY A 240 12.46 20.45 -7.80
N LEU A 241 11.31 19.77 -7.84
CA LEU A 241 11.16 18.39 -7.34
C LEU A 241 10.50 17.49 -8.39
N ILE A 242 11.13 16.38 -8.71
CA ILE A 242 10.49 15.25 -9.41
C ILE A 242 10.00 14.26 -8.36
N LEU A 243 8.69 14.08 -8.25
CA LEU A 243 8.05 13.08 -7.40
C LEU A 243 7.62 11.89 -8.26
N ASP A 244 8.35 10.77 -8.19
CA ASP A 244 8.07 9.59 -9.01
C ASP A 244 7.15 8.61 -8.28
N LEU A 245 5.91 8.50 -8.78
CA LEU A 245 4.87 7.58 -8.33
C LEU A 245 4.61 6.45 -9.33
N ARG A 246 5.44 6.28 -10.34
CA ARG A 246 5.28 5.21 -11.34
C ARG A 246 5.40 3.83 -10.70
N ASN A 247 4.49 2.92 -11.07
CA ASN A 247 4.37 1.57 -10.51
C ASN A 247 4.19 1.55 -8.98
N ASN A 248 3.60 2.61 -8.41
CA ASN A 248 3.20 2.65 -7.03
C ASN A 248 1.73 2.18 -6.91
N PRO A 249 1.46 0.99 -6.33
CA PRO A 249 0.10 0.43 -6.25
C PRO A 249 -0.79 1.14 -5.22
N GLY A 250 -0.25 2.13 -4.50
CA GLY A 250 -0.94 2.80 -3.41
C GLY A 250 -0.49 2.34 -2.03
N GLY A 251 -1.42 2.13 -1.14
CA GLY A 251 -1.23 1.76 0.26
C GLY A 251 -2.10 2.60 1.19
N LEU A 252 -1.57 3.05 2.31
CA LEU A 252 -2.30 3.75 3.35
C LEU A 252 -2.79 5.14 2.91
N LEU A 253 -4.10 5.35 2.95
CA LEU A 253 -4.75 6.62 2.66
C LEU A 253 -4.22 7.78 3.51
N ASN A 254 -4.04 7.54 4.82
CA ASN A 254 -3.54 8.55 5.73
C ASN A 254 -2.11 9.02 5.39
N GLN A 255 -1.29 8.15 4.80
CA GLN A 255 0.05 8.52 4.34
C GLN A 255 0.00 9.37 3.06
N ALA A 256 -0.91 9.07 2.13
CA ALA A 256 -1.13 9.93 0.97
C ALA A 256 -1.59 11.33 1.39
N VAL A 257 -2.51 11.43 2.35
CA VAL A 257 -2.97 12.71 2.92
C VAL A 257 -1.81 13.48 3.55
N LYS A 258 -0.95 12.82 4.34
CA LYS A 258 0.24 13.46 4.95
C LYS A 258 1.21 13.97 3.88
N VAL A 259 1.53 13.14 2.88
CA VAL A 259 2.40 13.53 1.76
C VAL A 259 1.82 14.72 0.99
N CYS A 260 0.51 14.74 0.73
CA CYS A 260 -0.13 15.91 0.13
C CYS A 260 -0.02 17.16 1.03
N SER A 261 -0.19 16.98 2.34
CA SER A 261 -0.11 18.07 3.32
C SER A 261 1.28 18.70 3.42
N ASP A 262 2.34 18.01 2.99
CA ASP A 262 3.69 18.59 2.91
C ASP A 262 3.82 19.59 1.75
N PHE A 263 2.92 19.57 0.78
CA PHE A 263 2.97 20.41 -0.42
C PHE A 263 1.73 21.31 -0.58
N ILE A 264 0.63 21.01 0.08
CA ILE A 264 -0.62 21.76 0.04
C ILE A 264 -0.82 22.45 1.39
N LYS A 265 -0.94 23.78 1.38
CA LYS A 265 -1.07 24.58 2.61
C LYS A 265 -2.38 24.28 3.36
N SER A 266 -3.50 24.19 2.63
CA SER A 266 -4.83 24.01 3.20
C SER A 266 -5.83 23.52 2.14
N GLY A 267 -6.98 23.05 2.58
CA GLY A 267 -8.05 22.57 1.70
C GLY A 267 -8.20 21.06 1.75
N VAL A 268 -9.21 20.56 1.06
CA VAL A 268 -9.50 19.13 0.97
C VAL A 268 -8.44 18.46 0.12
N VAL A 269 -7.85 17.36 0.62
CA VAL A 269 -6.95 16.48 -0.14
C VAL A 269 -7.78 15.41 -0.88
N VAL A 270 -8.71 14.79 -0.17
CA VAL A 270 -9.56 13.72 -0.69
C VAL A 270 -10.79 13.63 0.19
N TYR A 271 -11.91 13.19 -0.35
CA TYR A 271 -13.06 12.82 0.46
C TYR A 271 -13.64 11.48 0.00
N THR A 272 -14.31 10.80 0.91
CA THR A 272 -14.95 9.51 0.67
C THR A 272 -16.46 9.66 0.71
N LYS A 273 -17.15 8.82 -0.07
CA LYS A 273 -18.62 8.63 -0.02
C LYS A 273 -18.90 7.13 0.00
N GLY A 274 -19.66 6.69 0.97
CA GLY A 274 -20.06 5.30 1.12
C GLY A 274 -21.57 5.13 1.19
N ARG A 275 -22.01 3.88 1.37
CA ARG A 275 -23.42 3.56 1.58
C ARG A 275 -23.93 4.04 2.94
N ILE A 276 -23.05 4.10 3.93
CA ILE A 276 -23.37 4.49 5.31
C ILE A 276 -22.77 5.88 5.55
N LYS A 277 -23.55 6.79 6.14
CA LYS A 277 -23.15 8.19 6.38
C LYS A 277 -21.79 8.35 7.10
N SER A 278 -21.47 7.44 8.00
CA SER A 278 -20.17 7.43 8.71
C SER A 278 -18.96 7.17 7.81
N GLN A 279 -19.18 6.73 6.57
CA GLN A 279 -18.14 6.52 5.55
C GLN A 279 -17.87 7.79 4.72
N ASP A 280 -18.69 8.83 4.89
CA ASP A 280 -18.53 10.13 4.24
C ASP A 280 -17.54 10.97 5.03
N VAL A 281 -16.27 10.90 4.68
CA VAL A 281 -15.17 11.57 5.42
C VAL A 281 -14.41 12.49 4.48
N LYS A 282 -14.10 13.71 4.95
CA LYS A 282 -13.21 14.64 4.26
C LYS A 282 -11.85 14.69 4.95
N TYR A 283 -10.79 14.55 4.18
CA TYR A 283 -9.41 14.64 4.65
C TYR A 283 -8.80 15.95 4.16
N TYR A 284 -8.26 16.74 5.09
CA TYR A 284 -7.74 18.07 4.82
C TYR A 284 -6.22 18.10 4.91
N ALA A 285 -5.61 18.96 4.11
CA ALA A 285 -4.20 19.32 4.26
C ALA A 285 -4.01 20.15 5.55
N LEU A 286 -3.00 19.78 6.34
CA LEU A 286 -2.71 20.45 7.61
C LEU A 286 -1.53 21.44 7.52
N GLY A 287 -0.73 21.37 6.45
CA GLY A 287 0.40 22.28 6.22
C GLY A 287 1.51 22.30 7.27
N LYS A 288 1.56 21.29 8.18
CA LYS A 288 2.52 21.26 9.32
C LYS A 288 3.99 21.25 8.90
N HIS A 289 4.31 20.64 7.76
CA HIS A 289 5.67 20.49 7.23
C HIS A 289 5.74 21.03 5.81
N LEU A 290 5.02 22.14 5.56
CA LEU A 290 4.89 22.69 4.21
C LEU A 290 6.25 22.97 3.59
N GLN A 291 6.47 22.39 2.42
CA GLN A 291 7.65 22.63 1.62
C GLN A 291 7.57 23.98 0.90
N PRO A 292 8.72 24.62 0.60
CA PRO A 292 8.75 25.84 -0.18
C PRO A 292 8.04 25.70 -1.55
N ASP A 293 7.66 26.82 -2.14
CA ASP A 293 6.90 26.85 -3.40
C ASP A 293 7.81 26.69 -4.64
N TYR A 294 8.60 25.61 -4.65
CA TYR A 294 9.32 25.19 -5.86
C TYR A 294 8.40 24.39 -6.79
N PRO A 295 8.63 24.39 -8.12
CA PRO A 295 7.85 23.61 -9.06
C PRO A 295 8.01 22.11 -8.81
N ILE A 296 6.90 21.36 -8.97
CA ILE A 296 6.86 19.91 -8.79
C ILE A 296 6.36 19.25 -10.08
N ALA A 297 7.10 18.26 -10.56
CA ALA A 297 6.66 17.34 -11.61
C ALA A 297 6.38 15.95 -10.99
N VAL A 298 5.16 15.47 -11.09
CA VAL A 298 4.76 14.13 -10.60
C VAL A 298 4.76 13.16 -11.76
N LEU A 299 5.60 12.12 -11.68
CA LEU A 299 5.65 11.06 -12.69
C LEU A 299 4.64 9.95 -12.35
N VAL A 300 3.79 9.62 -13.32
CA VAL A 300 2.76 8.57 -13.20
C VAL A 300 2.73 7.64 -14.40
N ASN A 301 2.19 6.43 -14.21
CA ASN A 301 1.92 5.48 -15.29
C ASN A 301 0.73 4.57 -14.94
N ALA A 302 0.40 3.61 -15.80
CA ALA A 302 -0.68 2.65 -15.59
C ALA A 302 -0.52 1.76 -14.34
N GLY A 303 0.67 1.70 -13.73
CA GLY A 303 0.90 1.02 -12.44
C GLY A 303 0.77 1.94 -11.22
N THR A 304 0.44 3.22 -11.42
CA THR A 304 0.12 4.17 -10.35
C THR A 304 -1.33 4.00 -9.96
N ALA A 305 -1.63 3.61 -8.70
CA ALA A 305 -2.98 3.26 -8.28
C ALA A 305 -3.33 3.79 -6.87
N SER A 306 -4.65 3.92 -6.59
CA SER A 306 -5.20 4.16 -5.24
C SER A 306 -4.57 5.39 -4.54
N ALA A 307 -3.91 5.22 -3.38
CA ALA A 307 -3.24 6.30 -2.63
C ALA A 307 -2.25 7.13 -3.48
N ALA A 308 -1.62 6.52 -4.49
CA ALA A 308 -0.76 7.23 -5.43
C ALA A 308 -1.57 8.09 -6.42
N GLU A 309 -2.78 7.68 -6.78
CA GLU A 309 -3.72 8.47 -7.58
C GLU A 309 -4.28 9.63 -6.77
N ILE A 310 -4.59 9.40 -5.48
CA ILE A 310 -4.98 10.48 -4.56
C ILE A 310 -3.87 11.53 -4.50
N THR A 311 -2.61 11.10 -4.32
CA THR A 311 -1.48 12.04 -4.22
C THR A 311 -1.29 12.82 -5.51
N SER A 312 -1.20 12.16 -6.66
CA SER A 312 -0.99 12.83 -7.95
C SER A 312 -2.17 13.72 -8.35
N GLY A 313 -3.41 13.21 -8.20
CA GLY A 313 -4.63 13.94 -8.56
C GLY A 313 -4.93 15.10 -7.62
N SER A 314 -4.65 14.98 -6.32
CA SER A 314 -4.82 16.07 -5.36
C SER A 314 -3.81 17.21 -5.61
N LEU A 315 -2.53 16.88 -5.81
CA LEU A 315 -1.53 17.89 -6.16
C LEU A 315 -1.85 18.60 -7.50
N GLN A 316 -2.39 17.86 -8.47
CA GLN A 316 -2.86 18.42 -9.73
C GLN A 316 -4.08 19.36 -9.54
N ALA A 317 -5.10 18.91 -8.80
CA ALA A 317 -6.32 19.68 -8.54
C ALA A 317 -6.04 20.98 -7.80
N HIS A 318 -5.08 20.97 -6.87
CA HIS A 318 -4.60 22.16 -6.18
C HIS A 318 -3.63 23.03 -7.02
N LYS A 319 -3.35 22.66 -8.27
CA LYS A 319 -2.37 23.33 -9.14
C LYS A 319 -0.97 23.42 -8.50
N ARG A 320 -0.66 22.50 -7.56
CA ARG A 320 0.61 22.46 -6.85
C ARG A 320 1.68 21.71 -7.61
N ALA A 321 1.28 20.78 -8.48
CA ALA A 321 2.20 20.00 -9.30
C ALA A 321 1.66 19.79 -10.72
N ILE A 322 2.59 19.57 -11.64
CA ILE A 322 2.32 19.13 -13.01
C ILE A 322 2.47 17.62 -13.05
N VAL A 323 1.46 16.92 -13.52
CA VAL A 323 1.47 15.47 -13.68
C VAL A 323 1.96 15.11 -15.07
N VAL A 324 2.98 14.25 -15.15
CA VAL A 324 3.66 13.84 -16.39
C VAL A 324 3.67 12.32 -16.50
N GLY A 325 3.39 11.78 -17.66
CA GLY A 325 3.45 10.34 -17.90
C GLY A 325 2.28 9.79 -18.68
N THR A 326 1.76 8.67 -18.29
CA THR A 326 0.57 8.06 -18.88
C THR A 326 -0.55 7.93 -17.85
N LYS A 327 -1.78 7.83 -18.33
CA LYS A 327 -2.98 7.63 -17.49
C LYS A 327 -2.75 6.56 -16.42
N THR A 328 -3.20 6.84 -15.20
CA THR A 328 -3.05 5.94 -14.05
C THR A 328 -4.06 4.78 -14.10
N PHE A 329 -4.03 3.89 -13.14
CA PHE A 329 -4.79 2.64 -13.11
C PHE A 329 -6.31 2.86 -13.08
N GLY A 330 -6.80 3.71 -12.20
CA GLY A 330 -8.23 4.03 -12.05
C GLY A 330 -8.91 3.31 -10.88
N LYS A 331 -8.21 3.07 -9.76
CA LYS A 331 -8.82 2.49 -8.57
C LYS A 331 -9.31 3.57 -7.62
N GLY A 332 -10.62 3.82 -7.62
CA GLY A 332 -11.30 4.80 -6.75
C GLY A 332 -11.99 4.19 -5.53
N SER A 333 -11.97 2.86 -5.37
CA SER A 333 -12.58 2.15 -4.26
C SER A 333 -11.72 2.17 -2.99
N VAL A 334 -12.37 2.27 -1.83
CA VAL A 334 -11.75 2.25 -0.49
C VAL A 334 -12.07 0.94 0.19
N GLN A 335 -11.03 0.19 0.60
CA GLN A 335 -11.19 -1.01 1.40
C GLN A 335 -11.01 -0.70 2.88
N THR A 336 -12.03 -1.04 3.67
CA THR A 336 -11.92 -1.08 5.13
C THR A 336 -11.46 -2.46 5.55
N ILE A 337 -10.43 -2.52 6.39
CA ILE A 337 -9.88 -3.77 6.90
C ILE A 337 -10.58 -4.13 8.21
N PHE A 338 -11.24 -5.27 8.22
CA PHE A 338 -11.86 -5.85 9.40
C PHE A 338 -10.99 -6.99 9.93
N THR A 339 -10.67 -6.94 11.22
CA THR A 339 -10.10 -8.09 11.93
C THR A 339 -11.24 -9.03 12.29
N LEU A 340 -11.12 -10.28 11.89
CA LEU A 340 -12.08 -11.33 12.15
C LEU A 340 -11.52 -12.32 13.18
N PRO A 341 -12.34 -13.25 13.73
CA PRO A 341 -11.86 -14.29 14.63
C PRO A 341 -10.71 -15.11 14.03
N ASP A 342 -9.98 -15.84 14.88
CA ASP A 342 -8.86 -16.72 14.51
C ASP A 342 -7.74 -16.04 13.72
N ASP A 343 -7.43 -14.78 14.03
CA ASP A 343 -6.43 -13.97 13.33
C ASP A 343 -6.67 -13.84 11.82
N THR A 344 -7.89 -14.05 11.35
CA THR A 344 -8.28 -13.82 9.96
C THR A 344 -8.62 -12.34 9.73
N GLY A 345 -8.68 -11.94 8.48
CA GLY A 345 -9.03 -10.57 8.10
C GLY A 345 -9.91 -10.51 6.86
N MET A 346 -10.54 -9.37 6.67
CA MET A 346 -11.32 -9.08 5.47
C MET A 346 -11.08 -7.64 5.04
N GLY A 347 -10.72 -7.45 3.79
CA GLY A 347 -10.77 -6.14 3.14
C GLY A 347 -12.09 -6.01 2.39
N LEU A 348 -12.97 -5.13 2.85
CA LEU A 348 -14.29 -4.90 2.27
C LEU A 348 -14.35 -3.54 1.62
N THR A 349 -14.80 -3.45 0.38
CA THR A 349 -15.07 -2.17 -0.28
C THR A 349 -16.26 -1.49 0.40
N THR A 350 -16.01 -0.33 1.00
CA THR A 350 -17.01 0.39 1.80
C THR A 350 -17.35 1.76 1.26
N ALA A 351 -16.48 2.36 0.43
CA ALA A 351 -16.67 3.70 -0.10
C ALA A 351 -15.92 3.89 -1.43
N PHE A 352 -16.23 4.96 -2.12
CA PHE A 352 -15.40 5.54 -3.19
C PHE A 352 -14.74 6.82 -2.69
N TYR A 353 -13.55 7.13 -3.19
CA TYR A 353 -12.92 8.42 -2.94
C TYR A 353 -12.99 9.34 -4.15
N PHE A 354 -12.99 10.63 -3.84
CA PHE A 354 -13.09 11.72 -4.80
C PHE A 354 -11.97 12.73 -4.55
N LEU A 355 -11.41 13.26 -5.63
CA LEU A 355 -10.42 14.31 -5.59
C LEU A 355 -11.03 15.66 -5.16
N PRO A 356 -10.23 16.67 -4.81
CA PRO A 356 -10.73 17.97 -4.35
C PRO A 356 -11.69 18.67 -5.32
N ASN A 357 -11.52 18.43 -6.61
CA ASN A 357 -12.36 18.97 -7.68
C ASN A 357 -13.65 18.17 -7.93
N GLY A 358 -13.98 17.21 -7.08
CA GLY A 358 -15.18 16.37 -7.20
C GLY A 358 -15.03 15.16 -8.12
N VAL A 359 -13.91 15.01 -8.82
CA VAL A 359 -13.72 13.92 -9.79
C VAL A 359 -13.38 12.61 -9.08
N SER A 360 -14.10 11.54 -9.40
CA SER A 360 -13.72 10.18 -9.04
C SER A 360 -12.67 9.64 -10.01
N VAL A 361 -11.64 9.00 -9.50
CA VAL A 361 -10.65 8.31 -10.35
C VAL A 361 -11.10 6.91 -10.76
N GLN A 362 -12.21 6.41 -10.21
CA GLN A 362 -12.72 5.08 -10.55
C GLN A 362 -12.91 4.95 -12.07
N ASP A 363 -12.33 3.92 -12.68
CA ASP A 363 -12.28 3.62 -14.13
C ASP A 363 -11.54 4.67 -14.97
N THR A 364 -11.47 5.92 -14.50
CA THR A 364 -10.91 7.04 -15.26
C THR A 364 -9.42 7.25 -15.01
N GLY A 365 -8.92 6.97 -13.81
CA GLY A 365 -7.57 7.30 -13.40
C GLY A 365 -7.28 8.80 -13.39
N VAL A 366 -6.07 9.16 -13.03
CA VAL A 366 -5.55 10.54 -13.17
C VAL A 366 -5.01 10.71 -14.57
N ILE A 367 -5.52 11.72 -15.28
CA ILE A 367 -5.04 12.09 -16.62
C ILE A 367 -3.87 13.07 -16.44
N PRO A 368 -2.67 12.77 -16.96
CA PRO A 368 -1.53 13.67 -16.82
C PRO A 368 -1.72 14.97 -17.60
N ASN A 369 -1.11 16.06 -17.12
CA ASN A 369 -1.06 17.33 -17.84
C ASN A 369 -0.23 17.18 -19.13
N PHE A 370 0.89 16.42 -19.05
CA PHE A 370 1.72 16.07 -20.22
C PHE A 370 1.71 14.55 -20.40
N TYR A 371 1.13 14.12 -21.52
CA TYR A 371 1.09 12.71 -21.87
C TYR A 371 2.42 12.30 -22.53
N VAL A 372 3.24 11.59 -21.75
CA VAL A 372 4.57 11.13 -22.18
C VAL A 372 4.64 9.62 -22.08
N HIS A 373 4.73 8.93 -23.23
CA HIS A 373 4.90 7.48 -23.27
C HIS A 373 6.28 7.07 -22.75
N SER A 374 6.39 5.89 -22.13
CA SER A 374 7.68 5.32 -21.80
C SER A 374 8.44 4.92 -23.06
N SER A 375 9.76 5.12 -23.09
CA SER A 375 10.62 4.68 -24.21
C SER A 375 10.55 3.17 -24.48
N LYS A 376 10.16 2.38 -23.48
CA LYS A 376 9.92 0.94 -23.62
C LYS A 376 8.64 0.59 -24.40
N ASP A 377 7.72 1.54 -24.53
CA ASP A 377 6.46 1.36 -25.26
C ASP A 377 6.66 1.48 -26.78
N PHE A 378 7.86 1.88 -27.24
CA PHE A 378 8.21 2.05 -28.66
C PHE A 378 8.92 0.84 -29.30
N ILE A 379 9.22 -0.21 -28.55
CA ILE A 379 9.62 -1.48 -29.14
C ILE A 379 8.36 -2.09 -29.74
N PHE A 380 8.38 -2.42 -31.04
CA PHE A 380 7.30 -3.02 -31.85
C PHE A 380 6.85 -4.41 -31.36
N VAL A 381 6.52 -4.54 -30.09
CA VAL A 381 5.75 -5.64 -29.56
C VAL A 381 4.34 -5.09 -29.36
N LYS A 382 3.32 -5.74 -29.96
CA LYS A 382 1.91 -5.45 -29.62
C LYS A 382 1.84 -5.17 -28.13
N PRO A 383 1.42 -3.98 -27.68
CA PRO A 383 1.39 -3.69 -26.26
C PRO A 383 0.52 -4.77 -25.61
N LEU A 384 1.10 -5.56 -24.72
CA LEU A 384 0.33 -6.33 -23.78
C LEU A 384 -0.63 -5.33 -23.15
N ARG A 385 -1.93 -5.52 -23.38
CA ARG A 385 -2.98 -4.62 -22.86
C ARG A 385 -2.73 -4.50 -21.36
N LYS A 386 -2.21 -3.34 -20.92
CA LYS A 386 -1.93 -3.10 -19.50
C LYS A 386 -3.27 -3.15 -18.80
N LEU A 387 -3.44 -4.09 -17.88
CA LEU A 387 -4.65 -4.26 -17.10
C LEU A 387 -4.99 -2.96 -16.39
N ARG A 388 -6.19 -2.49 -16.54
CA ARG A 388 -6.76 -1.33 -15.83
C ARG A 388 -7.96 -1.79 -15.00
N GLU A 389 -8.42 -0.97 -14.07
CA GLU A 389 -9.60 -1.26 -13.24
C GLU A 389 -10.80 -1.69 -14.11
N VAL A 390 -11.08 -0.98 -15.20
CA VAL A 390 -12.15 -1.28 -16.15
C VAL A 390 -12.03 -2.65 -16.85
N ASP A 391 -10.86 -3.28 -16.81
CA ASP A 391 -10.61 -4.59 -17.41
C ASP A 391 -10.81 -5.77 -16.40
N LEU A 392 -11.07 -5.46 -15.11
CA LEU A 392 -11.34 -6.47 -14.07
C LEU A 392 -12.80 -6.91 -14.09
N MET A 393 -13.04 -8.22 -13.88
CA MET A 393 -14.41 -8.73 -13.72
C MET A 393 -15.06 -8.14 -12.48
N HIS A 394 -16.35 -7.75 -12.56
CA HIS A 394 -17.12 -7.13 -11.48
C HIS A 394 -16.54 -5.81 -10.94
N HIS A 395 -15.71 -5.08 -11.75
CA HIS A 395 -15.23 -3.76 -11.37
C HIS A 395 -16.40 -2.77 -11.14
N PHE A 396 -16.20 -1.80 -10.26
CA PHE A 396 -17.16 -0.73 -10.05
C PHE A 396 -17.10 0.30 -11.19
N LYS A 397 -18.25 0.64 -11.75
CA LYS A 397 -18.34 1.76 -12.68
C LYS A 397 -18.20 3.09 -11.93
N ASN A 398 -17.66 4.09 -12.60
CA ASN A 398 -17.60 5.44 -12.05
C ASN A 398 -19.02 5.94 -11.75
N PRO A 399 -19.34 6.30 -10.49
CA PRO A 399 -20.68 6.74 -10.10
C PRO A 399 -21.13 8.04 -10.78
N GLU A 400 -20.17 8.82 -11.31
CA GLU A 400 -20.45 10.12 -11.97
C GLU A 400 -20.48 10.04 -13.50
N ASN A 401 -20.16 8.88 -14.11
CA ASN A 401 -19.87 8.84 -15.54
C ASN A 401 -21.05 8.36 -16.36
N LYS A 402 -21.72 9.31 -17.01
CA LYS A 402 -22.63 9.00 -18.13
C LYS A 402 -22.00 9.13 -19.53
N ASN A 403 -20.80 9.75 -19.73
CA ASN A 403 -20.34 10.08 -21.10
C ASN A 403 -18.84 10.32 -21.34
N ILE A 404 -17.88 9.66 -20.65
CA ILE A 404 -16.45 9.91 -20.94
C ILE A 404 -15.84 8.95 -22.01
N ALA A 405 -16.51 7.86 -22.34
CA ALA A 405 -15.96 6.83 -23.24
C ALA A 405 -15.64 7.29 -24.69
N ASN A 406 -16.14 8.43 -25.16
CA ASN A 406 -16.02 8.84 -26.57
C ASN A 406 -15.04 9.98 -26.86
N ARG A 407 -14.31 10.53 -25.88
CA ARG A 407 -13.39 11.67 -26.14
C ARG A 407 -11.92 11.30 -26.44
N GLU A 408 -11.53 10.05 -26.29
CA GLU A 408 -10.11 9.66 -26.38
C GLU A 408 -9.61 9.16 -27.74
N LYS A 409 -10.47 8.97 -28.74
CA LYS A 409 -10.04 8.33 -30.00
C LYS A 409 -9.25 9.21 -30.97
N ASP A 410 -9.26 10.53 -30.87
CA ASP A 410 -8.79 11.40 -31.98
C ASP A 410 -7.69 12.43 -31.68
N LYS A 411 -7.11 12.48 -30.47
CA LYS A 411 -6.22 13.61 -30.16
C LYS A 411 -4.70 13.35 -30.16
N TYR A 412 -4.22 12.10 -30.30
CA TYR A 412 -2.78 11.82 -30.17
C TYR A 412 -2.23 10.87 -31.24
N LYS A 413 -2.35 11.22 -32.51
CA LYS A 413 -1.46 10.72 -33.57
C LYS A 413 -0.31 11.70 -33.70
N THR A 414 0.90 11.19 -33.54
CA THR A 414 2.19 11.74 -33.93
C THR A 414 2.91 12.62 -32.93
N PHE A 415 3.76 12.01 -32.09
CA PHE A 415 5.07 12.62 -31.77
C PHE A 415 6.14 11.53 -31.75
N LYS A 416 6.99 11.51 -32.78
CA LYS A 416 8.25 10.76 -32.77
C LYS A 416 9.28 11.58 -32.01
N VAL A 417 9.63 11.16 -30.81
CA VAL A 417 10.78 11.70 -30.09
C VAL A 417 11.66 10.56 -29.60
N TYR A 418 12.82 10.49 -30.18
CA TYR A 418 13.89 9.55 -29.78
C TYR A 418 14.53 10.00 -28.48
N PHE A 419 14.47 9.19 -27.39
CA PHE A 419 15.25 9.41 -26.18
C PHE A 419 15.76 8.09 -25.59
N LYS A 420 17.07 8.02 -25.31
CA LYS A 420 17.71 6.85 -24.67
C LYS A 420 17.36 6.78 -23.18
N LYS A 421 16.66 5.74 -22.75
CA LYS A 421 16.39 5.13 -21.45
C LYS A 421 15.18 5.57 -20.62
N ASP A 422 14.89 6.81 -20.29
CA ASP A 422 13.71 7.22 -19.52
C ASP A 422 13.26 8.62 -19.97
N ASN A 423 12.50 8.66 -21.02
CA ASN A 423 12.01 9.90 -21.60
C ASN A 423 11.03 10.65 -20.68
N GLN A 424 10.26 9.95 -19.83
CA GLN A 424 9.36 10.60 -18.87
C GLN A 424 10.15 11.36 -17.81
N PHE A 425 11.18 10.72 -17.25
CA PHE A 425 12.10 11.37 -16.31
C PHE A 425 12.80 12.57 -16.95
N ARG A 426 13.33 12.41 -18.17
CA ARG A 426 14.00 13.48 -18.90
C ARG A 426 13.06 14.65 -19.16
N PHE A 427 11.85 14.37 -19.62
CA PHE A 427 10.85 15.42 -19.86
C PHE A 427 10.58 16.22 -18.58
N ALA A 428 10.32 15.54 -17.46
CA ALA A 428 10.11 16.19 -16.17
C ALA A 428 11.31 17.03 -15.72
N TYR A 429 12.53 16.51 -15.92
CA TYR A 429 13.75 17.22 -15.58
C TYR A 429 13.94 18.49 -16.42
N GLU A 430 13.81 18.42 -17.76
CA GLU A 430 13.94 19.59 -18.64
C GLU A 430 12.83 20.62 -18.38
N LEU A 431 11.61 20.17 -18.10
CA LEU A 431 10.50 21.04 -17.69
C LEU A 431 10.85 21.87 -16.43
N LEU A 432 11.36 21.21 -15.40
CA LEU A 432 11.74 21.89 -14.15
C LEU A 432 12.96 22.79 -14.33
N LYS A 433 13.94 22.38 -15.10
CA LYS A 433 15.13 23.17 -15.42
C LYS A 433 14.77 24.46 -16.16
N SER A 434 13.82 24.41 -17.08
CA SER A 434 13.35 25.55 -17.87
C SER A 434 12.29 26.38 -17.16
N TRP A 435 11.81 25.96 -15.97
CA TRP A 435 10.67 26.57 -15.29
C TRP A 435 10.83 28.09 -15.04
N ASN A 436 12.01 28.52 -14.59
CA ASN A 436 12.28 29.92 -14.34
C ASN A 436 12.27 30.78 -15.63
N VAL A 437 12.72 30.21 -16.74
CA VAL A 437 12.66 30.87 -18.05
C VAL A 437 11.21 31.03 -18.48
N ILE A 438 10.40 29.97 -18.36
CA ILE A 438 8.98 29.96 -18.70
C ILE A 438 8.22 30.98 -17.81
N LYS A 439 8.49 30.97 -16.51
CA LYS A 439 7.85 31.90 -15.57
C LYS A 439 8.22 33.36 -15.83
N ASN A 440 9.49 33.64 -16.17
CA ASN A 440 10.00 35.00 -16.36
C ASN A 440 9.74 35.54 -17.77
N SER A 441 9.51 34.70 -18.76
CA SER A 441 9.25 35.11 -20.16
C SER A 441 7.87 35.77 -20.34
N GLY A 442 7.08 35.95 -19.30
CA GLY A 442 5.76 36.59 -19.37
C GLY A 442 4.78 35.89 -20.30
N ALA A 443 5.08 34.65 -20.68
CA ALA A 443 4.15 33.82 -21.43
C ALA A 443 2.90 33.64 -20.57
N LYS A 444 1.94 34.53 -20.73
CA LYS A 444 0.56 34.32 -20.32
C LYS A 444 0.16 33.02 -21.02
N LEU A 445 0.11 31.92 -20.24
CA LEU A 445 -0.50 30.66 -20.66
C LEU A 445 -2.03 30.90 -20.81
N ASN A 446 -2.40 31.91 -21.58
CA ASN A 446 -3.74 32.18 -22.04
C ASN A 446 -3.97 31.29 -23.26
N GLY A 447 -4.42 30.07 -23.03
CA GLY A 447 -4.78 29.24 -24.19
C GLY A 447 -4.88 27.73 -23.96
N ILE A 448 -4.93 27.23 -22.73
CA ILE A 448 -5.35 25.85 -22.50
C ILE A 448 -6.62 25.89 -21.63
N LYS A 449 -7.75 26.09 -22.34
CA LYS A 449 -9.10 25.80 -21.83
C LYS A 449 -9.38 24.30 -21.95
#